data_0cc193cc89962a34784601ac76f3200b
#
_entry.id   0cc193cc89962a34784601ac76f3200b
#
_cell.length_a   1.000
_cell.length_b   1.000
_cell.length_c   1.000
_cell.angle_alpha   90.00
_cell.angle_beta   90.00
_cell.angle_gamma   90.00
#
_symmetry.space_group_name_H-M   'P 1'
#
loop_
_entity.id
_entity.type
_entity.pdbx_description
1 polymer ?
#
loop_
_entity_poly.entity_id
_entity_poly.type
_entity_poly.pdbx_seq_one_letter_code
_entity_poly.pdbx_strand_id
1 'polypeptide(L)'
;SSTFTVGRSQVVKADANSHQIVVVRDGKTVATYDASFGKDSDPNRVTRSGTHIVMSKSQKVLMTNRAYGYENQPEYWAVRISNNGEFIHANPASASAQGNSNVTHGCINLSTADARAYFGTATFGDPVQITGTTQKLSAADGDVYDYAIDWKTWKSMSALAPAG
;
A
#
# COMPACT_ATOMS: atom_id res chain seq x y z
N SER A 1 -23.14 23.20 -17.35
CA SER A 1 -22.44 23.01 -16.05
C SER A 1 -22.85 21.69 -15.48
N SER A 2 -21.88 20.96 -14.88
CA SER A 2 -22.13 19.72 -14.15
C SER A 2 -21.85 19.96 -12.68
N THR A 3 -22.70 19.41 -11.82
CA THR A 3 -22.49 19.42 -10.37
C THR A 3 -22.04 18.03 -9.94
N PHE A 4 -21.08 17.96 -9.05
CA PHE A 4 -20.64 16.71 -8.42
C PHE A 4 -20.44 16.94 -6.93
N THR A 5 -20.55 15.89 -6.15
CA THR A 5 -20.27 15.92 -4.71
C THR A 5 -18.92 15.27 -4.46
N VAL A 6 -18.03 15.97 -3.76
CA VAL A 6 -16.77 15.39 -3.26
C VAL A 6 -17.13 14.46 -2.10
N GLY A 7 -16.73 13.22 -2.24
CA GLY A 7 -16.91 12.20 -1.20
C GLY A 7 -15.93 12.38 -0.03
N ARG A 8 -15.82 11.35 0.81
CA ARG A 8 -14.86 11.31 1.89
C ARG A 8 -13.41 11.35 1.37
N SER A 9 -12.52 11.97 2.14
CA SER A 9 -11.08 11.84 1.97
C SER A 9 -10.56 10.73 2.87
N GLN A 10 -9.89 9.71 2.31
CA GLN A 10 -9.20 8.69 3.11
C GLN A 10 -7.77 8.53 2.61
N VAL A 11 -6.82 8.58 3.54
CA VAL A 11 -5.39 8.31 3.30
C VAL A 11 -4.94 7.25 4.29
N VAL A 12 -4.20 6.26 3.81
CA VAL A 12 -3.51 5.29 4.67
C VAL A 12 -2.06 5.72 4.80
N LYS A 13 -1.57 5.81 6.02
CA LYS A 13 -0.16 6.03 6.35
C LYS A 13 0.41 4.73 6.88
N ALA A 14 1.32 4.13 6.15
CA ALA A 14 1.91 2.84 6.45
C ALA A 14 3.41 3.04 6.73
N ASP A 15 3.85 2.78 7.95
CA ASP A 15 5.24 2.97 8.36
C ASP A 15 5.87 1.64 8.78
N ALA A 16 6.83 1.20 7.99
CA ALA A 16 7.54 -0.05 8.22
C ALA A 16 8.43 -0.02 9.48
N ASN A 17 8.83 1.16 9.94
CA ASN A 17 9.62 1.28 11.18
C ASN A 17 8.76 1.09 12.44
N SER A 18 7.54 1.60 12.42
CA SER A 18 6.59 1.41 13.53
C SER A 18 5.80 0.10 13.42
N HIS A 19 5.91 -0.61 12.30
CA HIS A 19 5.13 -1.82 12.01
C HIS A 19 3.61 -1.59 12.11
N GLN A 20 3.14 -0.42 11.65
CA GLN A 20 1.73 -0.04 11.73
C GLN A 20 1.22 0.61 10.45
N ILE A 21 -0.08 0.48 10.24
CA ILE A 21 -0.80 1.33 9.31
C ILE A 21 -1.85 2.17 10.05
N VAL A 22 -1.94 3.44 9.69
CA VAL A 22 -2.90 4.39 10.26
C VAL A 22 -3.85 4.85 9.16
N VAL A 23 -5.13 4.66 9.36
CA VAL A 23 -6.17 5.14 8.45
C VAL A 23 -6.64 6.51 8.90
N VAL A 24 -6.44 7.51 8.05
CA VAL A 24 -6.88 8.89 8.28
C VAL A 24 -8.05 9.17 7.35
N ARG A 25 -9.17 9.60 7.92
CA ARG A 25 -10.38 9.97 7.16
C ARG A 25 -10.81 11.38 7.55
N ASP A 26 -11.01 12.22 6.54
CA ASP A 26 -11.41 13.63 6.72
C ASP A 26 -10.52 14.35 7.77
N GLY A 27 -9.21 14.09 7.68
CA GLY A 27 -8.19 14.66 8.57
C GLY A 27 -8.08 14.04 9.97
N LYS A 28 -8.89 13.03 10.30
CA LYS A 28 -8.88 12.36 11.60
C LYS A 28 -8.41 10.92 11.50
N THR A 29 -7.58 10.48 12.43
CA THR A 29 -7.26 9.05 12.59
C THR A 29 -8.52 8.29 13.00
N VAL A 30 -8.92 7.31 12.18
CA VAL A 30 -10.11 6.48 12.43
C VAL A 30 -9.75 5.04 12.78
N ALA A 31 -8.55 4.60 12.45
CA ALA A 31 -8.05 3.27 12.83
C ALA A 31 -6.52 3.24 12.82
N THR A 32 -5.94 2.38 13.64
CA THR A 32 -4.53 1.99 13.62
C THR A 32 -4.48 0.48 13.72
N TYR A 33 -3.71 -0.16 12.84
CA TYR A 33 -3.58 -1.61 12.76
C TYR A 33 -2.12 -2.01 12.82
N ASP A 34 -1.82 -3.02 13.59
CA ASP A 34 -0.50 -3.65 13.61
C ASP A 34 -0.26 -4.40 12.30
N ALA A 35 0.93 -4.22 11.74
CA ALA A 35 1.26 -4.71 10.41
C ALA A 35 2.64 -5.36 10.38
N SER A 36 2.85 -6.25 9.40
CA SER A 36 4.17 -6.72 9.01
C SER A 36 4.38 -6.41 7.53
N PHE A 37 5.50 -5.77 7.22
CA PHE A 37 5.90 -5.38 5.88
C PHE A 37 6.88 -6.36 5.26
N GLY A 38 7.31 -6.09 4.04
CA GLY A 38 8.34 -6.85 3.35
C GLY A 38 9.66 -6.88 4.12
N LYS A 39 10.38 -7.99 4.04
CA LYS A 39 11.66 -8.18 4.71
C LYS A 39 12.74 -7.32 4.05
N ASP A 40 13.09 -6.21 4.68
CA ASP A 40 13.95 -5.17 4.12
C ASP A 40 15.40 -5.63 3.87
N SER A 41 15.85 -6.68 4.54
CA SER A 41 17.15 -7.30 4.32
C SER A 41 17.26 -8.15 3.04
N ASP A 42 16.13 -8.37 2.33
CA ASP A 42 16.09 -9.07 1.05
C ASP A 42 15.51 -8.12 -0.02
N PRO A 43 16.32 -7.64 -0.97
CA PRO A 43 15.88 -6.67 -1.97
C PRO A 43 14.66 -7.09 -2.80
N ASN A 44 14.42 -8.39 -2.93
CA ASN A 44 13.29 -8.93 -3.67
C ASN A 44 12.00 -9.02 -2.84
N ARG A 45 12.08 -8.69 -1.55
CA ARG A 45 10.98 -8.79 -0.59
C ARG A 45 10.57 -7.46 0.02
N VAL A 46 11.25 -6.38 -0.29
CA VAL A 46 10.99 -5.06 0.27
C VAL A 46 9.62 -4.54 -0.18
N THR A 47 8.81 -4.06 0.76
CA THR A 47 7.66 -3.20 0.43
C THR A 47 8.19 -1.84 -0.01
N ARG A 48 7.78 -1.34 -1.16
CA ARG A 48 8.33 -0.08 -1.70
C ARG A 48 7.74 1.14 -1.02
N SER A 49 8.60 2.04 -0.54
CA SER A 49 8.20 3.35 -0.01
C SER A 49 7.77 4.30 -1.12
N GLY A 50 6.72 5.06 -0.85
CA GLY A 50 6.15 6.04 -1.79
C GLY A 50 4.65 6.17 -1.63
N THR A 51 4.02 6.89 -2.55
CA THR A 51 2.57 7.03 -2.61
C THR A 51 2.00 6.00 -3.58
N HIS A 52 1.41 4.98 -3.02
CA HIS A 52 0.60 3.98 -3.72
C HIS A 52 -0.85 4.44 -3.79
N ILE A 53 -1.66 3.77 -4.60
CA ILE A 53 -3.12 3.93 -4.58
C ILE A 53 -3.80 2.57 -4.49
N VAL A 54 -4.99 2.55 -3.93
CA VAL A 54 -5.85 1.36 -3.97
C VAL A 54 -6.29 1.13 -5.41
N MET A 55 -5.87 0.01 -6.00
CA MET A 55 -6.13 -0.36 -7.41
C MET A 55 -7.30 -1.33 -7.57
N SER A 56 -7.45 -2.24 -6.65
CA SER A 56 -8.54 -3.23 -6.65
C SER A 56 -8.71 -3.88 -5.29
N LYS A 57 -9.83 -4.56 -5.09
CA LYS A 57 -10.13 -5.32 -3.87
C LYS A 57 -10.68 -6.69 -4.23
N SER A 58 -10.26 -7.71 -3.50
CA SER A 58 -10.81 -9.07 -3.61
C SER A 58 -10.94 -9.72 -2.24
N GLN A 59 -12.10 -10.32 -1.97
CA GLN A 59 -12.27 -11.07 -0.70
C GLN A 59 -11.30 -12.24 -0.63
N LYS A 60 -10.95 -12.82 -1.79
CA LYS A 60 -9.95 -13.87 -1.93
C LYS A 60 -9.15 -13.63 -3.20
N VAL A 61 -7.83 -13.74 -3.11
CA VAL A 61 -6.90 -13.74 -4.24
C VAL A 61 -5.98 -14.94 -4.11
N LEU A 62 -5.57 -15.53 -5.23
CA LEU A 62 -4.56 -16.59 -5.26
C LEU A 62 -3.22 -15.95 -5.61
N MET A 63 -2.29 -15.99 -4.68
CA MET A 63 -0.94 -15.48 -4.89
C MET A 63 0.03 -16.60 -5.23
N THR A 64 0.90 -16.33 -6.20
CA THR A 64 1.96 -17.27 -6.61
C THR A 64 3.28 -16.54 -6.65
N ASN A 65 4.28 -17.10 -5.98
CA ASN A 65 5.66 -16.73 -6.13
C ASN A 65 6.54 -17.98 -6.00
N ARG A 66 6.82 -18.59 -7.16
CA ARG A 66 7.57 -19.86 -7.23
C ARG A 66 9.01 -19.72 -6.73
N ALA A 67 9.60 -18.53 -6.83
CA ALA A 67 10.94 -18.27 -6.30
C ALA A 67 11.00 -18.42 -4.77
N TYR A 68 9.89 -18.23 -4.09
CA TYR A 68 9.75 -18.39 -2.64
C TYR A 68 8.91 -19.61 -2.24
N GLY A 69 8.66 -20.54 -3.19
CA GLY A 69 8.09 -21.85 -2.92
C GLY A 69 6.59 -21.89 -2.65
N TYR A 70 5.82 -20.86 -3.05
CA TYR A 70 4.36 -20.93 -2.94
C TYR A 70 3.66 -20.68 -4.29
N GLU A 71 2.60 -21.44 -4.52
CA GLU A 71 1.77 -21.36 -5.71
C GLU A 71 0.29 -21.46 -5.33
N ASN A 72 -0.53 -20.59 -5.93
CA ASN A 72 -1.97 -20.53 -5.66
C ASN A 72 -2.33 -20.40 -4.17
N GLN A 73 -1.46 -19.74 -3.38
CA GLN A 73 -1.71 -19.48 -1.96
C GLN A 73 -2.91 -18.55 -1.82
N PRO A 74 -3.99 -18.98 -1.15
CA PRO A 74 -5.15 -18.13 -0.95
C PRO A 74 -4.88 -17.08 0.12
N GLU A 75 -5.08 -15.81 -0.25
CA GLU A 75 -5.02 -14.67 0.65
C GLU A 75 -6.37 -13.96 0.67
N TYR A 76 -6.76 -13.46 1.82
CA TYR A 76 -8.11 -12.93 2.05
C TYR A 76 -8.10 -11.44 2.37
N TRP A 77 -9.22 -10.78 2.08
CA TRP A 77 -9.42 -9.35 2.32
C TRP A 77 -8.32 -8.51 1.67
N ALA A 78 -7.96 -8.88 0.45
CA ALA A 78 -6.83 -8.33 -0.27
C ALA A 78 -7.18 -7.01 -0.96
N VAL A 79 -6.40 -5.98 -0.67
CA VAL A 79 -6.44 -4.65 -1.29
C VAL A 79 -5.14 -4.45 -2.05
N ARG A 80 -5.19 -4.45 -3.38
CA ARG A 80 -4.02 -4.26 -4.25
C ARG A 80 -3.61 -2.81 -4.28
N ILE A 81 -2.30 -2.54 -4.16
CA ILE A 81 -1.74 -1.19 -4.05
C ILE A 81 -0.60 -0.90 -5.04
N SER A 82 -0.16 -1.87 -5.84
CA SER A 82 0.86 -1.63 -6.87
C SER A 82 0.79 -2.64 -8.02
N ASN A 83 1.45 -2.31 -9.13
CA ASN A 83 1.56 -3.18 -10.30
C ASN A 83 2.56 -4.33 -10.10
N ASN A 84 3.48 -4.20 -9.16
CA ASN A 84 4.46 -5.24 -8.83
C ASN A 84 3.95 -6.30 -7.84
N GLY A 85 2.65 -6.30 -7.53
CA GLY A 85 2.01 -7.36 -6.74
C GLY A 85 2.00 -7.11 -5.23
N GLU A 86 2.12 -5.87 -4.77
CA GLU A 86 1.96 -5.53 -3.36
C GLU A 86 0.48 -5.37 -3.00
N PHE A 87 0.10 -5.96 -1.88
CA PHE A 87 -1.25 -5.93 -1.32
C PHE A 87 -1.21 -5.63 0.17
N ILE A 88 -2.28 -5.06 0.68
CA ILE A 88 -2.63 -5.09 2.11
C ILE A 88 -3.65 -6.21 2.26
N HIS A 89 -3.37 -7.23 3.09
CA HIS A 89 -4.25 -8.41 3.20
C HIS A 89 -4.14 -9.11 4.55
N ALA A 90 -5.09 -10.00 4.83
CA ALA A 90 -5.05 -10.86 6.00
C ALA A 90 -3.97 -11.93 5.86
N ASN A 91 -3.12 -12.07 6.88
CA ASN A 91 -2.22 -13.23 7.00
C ASN A 91 -2.04 -13.64 8.46
N PRO A 92 -2.90 -14.51 8.99
CA PRO A 92 -2.81 -14.96 10.37
C PRO A 92 -1.53 -15.74 10.69
N ALA A 93 -0.85 -16.32 9.67
CA ALA A 93 0.42 -17.02 9.88
C ALA A 93 1.56 -16.07 10.29
N SER A 94 1.45 -14.77 9.99
CA SER A 94 2.42 -13.75 10.42
C SER A 94 1.99 -12.97 11.68
N ALA A 95 1.02 -13.44 12.44
CA ALA A 95 0.45 -12.70 13.57
C ALA A 95 1.49 -12.26 14.61
N SER A 96 2.50 -13.10 14.90
CA SER A 96 3.58 -12.76 15.84
C SER A 96 4.52 -11.66 15.31
N ALA A 97 4.55 -11.43 14.01
CA ALA A 97 5.38 -10.39 13.39
C ALA A 97 4.64 -9.05 13.25
N GLN A 98 3.31 -9.07 13.20
CA GLN A 98 2.50 -7.85 13.07
C GLN A 98 2.69 -6.97 14.30
N GLY A 99 3.01 -5.69 14.08
CA GLY A 99 3.37 -4.74 15.14
C GLY A 99 4.79 -4.91 15.71
N ASN A 100 5.59 -5.85 15.16
CA ASN A 100 6.88 -6.20 15.77
C ASN A 100 8.04 -6.33 14.76
N SER A 101 7.80 -6.91 13.58
CA SER A 101 8.86 -7.16 12.59
C SER A 101 8.33 -7.27 11.16
N ASN A 102 9.23 -7.07 10.19
CA ASN A 102 8.93 -7.13 8.76
C ASN A 102 9.44 -8.43 8.18
N VAL A 103 8.54 -9.35 7.83
CA VAL A 103 8.90 -10.72 7.41
C VAL A 103 8.28 -11.15 6.08
N THR A 104 7.46 -10.31 5.45
CA THR A 104 6.69 -10.69 4.26
C THR A 104 7.51 -10.68 2.96
N HIS A 105 6.88 -10.91 1.83
CA HIS A 105 7.50 -10.86 0.49
C HIS A 105 7.14 -9.58 -0.28
N GLY A 106 6.84 -8.49 0.44
CA GLY A 106 6.47 -7.19 -0.13
C GLY A 106 5.05 -6.74 0.22
N CYS A 107 4.14 -7.66 0.49
CA CYS A 107 2.81 -7.33 0.96
C CYS A 107 2.83 -6.77 2.40
N ILE A 108 1.78 -6.04 2.76
CA ILE A 108 1.53 -5.58 4.13
C ILE A 108 0.50 -6.53 4.75
N ASN A 109 0.94 -7.31 5.71
CA ASN A 109 0.13 -8.33 6.39
C ASN A 109 -0.52 -7.77 7.64
N LEU A 110 -1.81 -8.01 7.78
CA LEU A 110 -2.64 -7.65 8.93
C LEU A 110 -3.29 -8.88 9.57
N SER A 111 -3.84 -8.72 10.76
CA SER A 111 -4.77 -9.70 11.33
C SER A 111 -5.98 -9.85 10.41
N THR A 112 -6.68 -10.98 10.49
CA THR A 112 -7.90 -11.19 9.69
C THR A 112 -8.97 -10.15 9.99
N ALA A 113 -9.12 -9.76 11.26
CA ALA A 113 -10.11 -8.77 11.69
C ALA A 113 -9.77 -7.39 11.12
N ASP A 114 -8.51 -6.96 11.21
CA ASP A 114 -8.06 -5.64 10.76
C ASP A 114 -8.07 -5.54 9.23
N ALA A 115 -7.61 -6.59 8.54
CA ALA A 115 -7.67 -6.64 7.08
C ALA A 115 -9.12 -6.56 6.57
N ARG A 116 -10.05 -7.26 7.21
CA ARG A 116 -11.49 -7.17 6.88
C ARG A 116 -12.05 -5.78 7.14
N ALA A 117 -11.70 -5.16 8.27
CA ALA A 117 -12.13 -3.81 8.62
C ALA A 117 -11.60 -2.78 7.61
N TYR A 118 -10.29 -2.84 7.28
CA TYR A 118 -9.69 -1.98 6.26
C TYR A 118 -10.33 -2.21 4.88
N PHE A 119 -10.45 -3.46 4.45
CA PHE A 119 -11.08 -3.84 3.18
C PHE A 119 -12.49 -3.23 3.04
N GLY A 120 -13.28 -3.23 4.11
CA GLY A 120 -14.63 -2.66 4.11
C GLY A 120 -14.66 -1.16 3.83
N THR A 121 -13.57 -0.44 4.12
CA THR A 121 -13.49 1.01 3.96
C THR A 121 -12.62 1.47 2.78
N ALA A 122 -11.70 0.65 2.31
CA ALA A 122 -10.85 0.99 1.18
C ALA A 122 -11.67 1.20 -0.10
N THR A 123 -11.35 2.25 -0.84
CA THR A 123 -11.99 2.60 -2.12
C THR A 123 -10.91 2.78 -3.18
N PHE A 124 -11.20 2.40 -4.42
CA PHE A 124 -10.31 2.64 -5.55
C PHE A 124 -9.87 4.11 -5.58
N GLY A 125 -8.57 4.34 -5.74
CA GLY A 125 -7.96 5.66 -5.74
C GLY A 125 -7.57 6.20 -4.36
N ASP A 126 -7.93 5.55 -3.24
CA ASP A 126 -7.45 5.98 -1.91
C ASP A 126 -5.91 5.93 -1.87
N PRO A 127 -5.22 7.02 -1.47
CA PRO A 127 -3.77 7.01 -1.33
C PRO A 127 -3.30 6.12 -0.17
N VAL A 128 -2.20 5.40 -0.40
CA VAL A 128 -1.48 4.61 0.60
C VAL A 128 -0.03 5.09 0.62
N GLN A 129 0.32 5.88 1.62
CA GLN A 129 1.66 6.45 1.81
C GLN A 129 2.51 5.48 2.62
N ILE A 130 3.50 4.87 1.99
CA ILE A 130 4.41 3.91 2.62
C ILE A 130 5.75 4.59 2.90
N THR A 131 6.24 4.42 4.12
CA THR A 131 7.53 4.96 4.59
C THR A 131 8.34 3.90 5.34
N GLY A 132 9.61 4.19 5.60
CA GLY A 132 10.46 3.37 6.46
C GLY A 132 11.07 2.15 5.80
N THR A 133 11.08 2.05 4.47
CA THR A 133 11.71 0.95 3.73
C THR A 133 12.87 1.44 2.85
N THR A 134 13.76 0.53 2.47
CA THR A 134 15.00 0.85 1.73
C THR A 134 14.80 1.06 0.24
N GLN A 135 13.69 0.60 -0.33
CA GLN A 135 13.41 0.77 -1.77
C GLN A 135 12.23 1.72 -1.99
N LYS A 136 12.33 2.51 -3.06
CA LYS A 136 11.26 3.42 -3.48
C LYS A 136 10.39 2.79 -4.55
N LEU A 137 9.11 3.15 -4.53
CA LEU A 137 8.18 2.87 -5.62
C LEU A 137 8.69 3.52 -6.90
N SER A 138 8.82 2.75 -7.97
CA SER A 138 9.16 3.27 -9.29
C SER A 138 7.92 3.72 -10.05
N ALA A 139 8.11 4.58 -11.05
CA ALA A 139 7.02 4.99 -11.94
C ALA A 139 6.39 3.81 -12.71
N ALA A 140 7.15 2.73 -12.95
CA ALA A 140 6.65 1.53 -13.62
C ALA A 140 5.76 0.67 -12.71
N ASP A 141 6.00 0.71 -11.39
CA ASP A 141 5.28 -0.10 -10.41
C ASP A 141 4.04 0.60 -9.82
N GLY A 142 4.02 1.94 -9.89
CA GLY A 142 2.87 2.74 -9.46
C GLY A 142 1.78 2.75 -10.54
N ASP A 143 0.50 2.67 -10.12
CA ASP A 143 -0.63 2.77 -11.06
C ASP A 143 -0.77 4.19 -11.62
N VAL A 144 -0.50 5.19 -10.80
CA VAL A 144 -0.38 6.59 -11.21
C VAL A 144 1.11 6.97 -11.18
N TYR A 145 1.78 6.84 -12.31
CA TYR A 145 3.23 7.03 -12.40
C TYR A 145 3.69 8.41 -11.91
N ASP A 146 2.84 9.44 -12.05
CA ASP A 146 3.13 10.80 -11.60
C ASP A 146 3.38 10.89 -10.08
N TYR A 147 2.79 10.00 -9.29
CA TYR A 147 3.00 9.97 -7.83
C TYR A 147 4.40 9.48 -7.44
N ALA A 148 5.11 8.82 -8.35
CA ALA A 148 6.49 8.40 -8.16
C ALA A 148 7.52 9.45 -8.64
N ILE A 149 7.07 10.55 -9.26
CA ILE A 149 7.89 11.65 -9.72
C ILE A 149 8.03 12.69 -8.61
N ASP A 150 9.24 13.20 -8.37
CA ASP A 150 9.43 14.30 -7.43
C ASP A 150 8.76 15.60 -7.92
N TRP A 151 8.34 16.42 -6.99
CA TRP A 151 7.58 17.64 -7.27
C TRP A 151 8.29 18.62 -8.20
N LYS A 152 9.62 18.71 -8.12
CA LYS A 152 10.41 19.61 -8.97
C LYS A 152 10.36 19.15 -10.43
N THR A 153 10.60 17.86 -10.66
CA THR A 153 10.50 17.23 -11.97
C THR A 153 9.09 17.35 -12.53
N TRP A 154 8.08 17.04 -11.72
CA TRP A 154 6.68 17.14 -12.15
C TRP A 154 6.31 18.55 -12.60
N LYS A 155 6.71 19.57 -11.85
CA LYS A 155 6.47 20.97 -12.24
C LYS A 155 7.18 21.34 -13.56
N SER A 156 8.38 20.83 -13.79
CA SER A 156 9.13 21.14 -15.02
C SER A 156 8.51 20.55 -16.28
N MET A 157 7.66 19.54 -16.13
CA MET A 157 6.91 18.92 -17.23
C MET A 157 5.63 19.69 -17.59
N SER A 158 5.24 20.68 -16.81
CA SER A 158 4.04 21.50 -17.06
C SER A 158 4.25 22.46 -18.23
N ALA A 159 3.30 22.55 -19.13
CA ALA A 159 3.26 23.56 -20.19
C ALA A 159 3.16 25.00 -19.63
N LEU A 160 2.76 25.13 -18.37
CA LEU A 160 2.67 26.40 -17.64
C LEU A 160 3.88 26.65 -16.73
N ALA A 161 4.93 25.83 -16.84
CA ALA A 161 6.16 26.06 -16.07
C ALA A 161 6.70 27.45 -16.42
N PRO A 162 7.04 28.32 -15.45
CA PRO A 162 7.63 29.61 -15.75
C PRO A 162 8.91 29.37 -16.56
N ALA A 163 9.06 30.12 -17.65
CA ALA A 163 10.34 30.18 -18.34
C ALA A 163 11.38 30.59 -17.31
N GLY A 164 12.42 29.74 -17.13
CA GLY A 164 13.47 29.92 -16.14
C GLY A 164 14.29 31.20 -16.37
#